data_968550c95ff7e4cbdb41cb8305bd0e1f
#
_entry.id   968550c95ff7e4cbdb41cb8305bd0e1f
#
_cell.length_a   1.000
_cell.length_b   1.000
_cell.length_c   1.000
_cell.angle_alpha   90.00
_cell.angle_beta   90.00
_cell.angle_gamma   90.00
#
_symmetry.space_group_name_H-M   'P 1'
#
loop_
_entity.id
_entity.type
_entity.pdbx_description
1 polymer ?
#
loop_
_entity_poly.entity_id
_entity_poly.type
_entity_poly.pdbx_seq_one_letter_code
_entity_poly.pdbx_strand_id
1 'polypeptide(L)'
;MRRRIALALMGGAVWIAGCGYHVAGRSDSLPKSIHVIAVPALENKTTSYRIEQRLTTATVHEFLAKTSYRVVPDPANADAVLRGKVLSLEAVPLLFDTATGRATTMLITMKCEITFEERETGKILYHTDNFIFRNQYEISTNVNDPISIKNFFEEQDPALDRMAQDFAARLVAAVTENY
;
A
#
# COMPACT_ATOMS: atom_id res chain seq x y z
N MET A 1 -5.85 -53.25 -38.36
CA MET A 1 -5.85 -51.76 -38.36
C MET A 1 -6.66 -51.14 -37.23
N ARG A 2 -7.73 -51.71 -36.70
CA ARG A 2 -8.57 -51.11 -35.63
C ARG A 2 -7.92 -50.99 -34.24
N ARG A 3 -6.94 -51.85 -33.89
CA ARG A 3 -6.27 -51.86 -32.57
C ARG A 3 -5.19 -50.77 -32.41
N ARG A 4 -4.66 -50.23 -33.52
CA ARG A 4 -3.63 -49.19 -33.48
C ARG A 4 -4.20 -47.76 -33.34
N ILE A 5 -5.48 -47.58 -33.69
CA ILE A 5 -6.17 -46.31 -33.56
C ILE A 5 -6.66 -46.05 -32.13
N ALA A 6 -7.00 -47.08 -31.38
CA ALA A 6 -7.43 -46.96 -30.00
C ALA A 6 -6.27 -46.51 -29.01
N LEU A 7 -5.04 -46.86 -29.33
CA LEU A 7 -3.85 -46.48 -28.53
C LEU A 7 -3.42 -45.04 -28.77
N ALA A 8 -3.73 -44.46 -29.94
CA ALA A 8 -3.41 -43.07 -30.26
C ALA A 8 -4.40 -42.06 -29.61
N LEU A 9 -5.63 -42.50 -29.32
CA LEU A 9 -6.65 -41.65 -28.66
C LEU A 9 -6.47 -41.58 -27.13
N MET A 10 -5.75 -42.49 -26.52
CA MET A 10 -5.51 -42.50 -25.08
C MET A 10 -4.27 -41.67 -24.64
N GLY A 11 -3.41 -41.28 -25.58
CA GLY A 11 -2.21 -40.45 -25.33
C GLY A 11 -2.45 -38.94 -25.37
N GLY A 12 -3.61 -38.50 -25.84
CA GLY A 12 -3.90 -37.06 -25.99
C GLY A 12 -4.60 -36.37 -24.82
N ALA A 13 -5.00 -37.11 -23.79
CA ALA A 13 -5.88 -36.61 -22.72
C ALA A 13 -5.17 -36.10 -21.45
N VAL A 14 -3.83 -36.05 -21.40
CA VAL A 14 -3.06 -35.82 -20.15
C VAL A 14 -2.44 -34.41 -20.08
N TRP A 15 -2.68 -33.52 -21.03
CA TRP A 15 -2.06 -32.19 -21.06
C TRP A 15 -2.99 -31.02 -20.71
N ILE A 16 -4.05 -31.29 -19.95
CA ILE A 16 -4.81 -30.22 -19.28
C ILE A 16 -4.39 -30.21 -17.79
N ALA A 17 -3.11 -30.04 -17.53
CA ALA A 17 -2.63 -29.64 -16.21
C ALA A 17 -3.02 -28.18 -16.02
N GLY A 18 -4.06 -27.95 -15.24
CA GLY A 18 -4.64 -26.65 -14.98
C GLY A 18 -3.60 -25.66 -14.49
N CYS A 19 -3.53 -24.48 -15.10
CA CYS A 19 -3.00 -23.29 -14.47
C CYS A 19 -3.77 -23.12 -13.17
N GLY A 20 -3.13 -23.45 -12.06
CA GLY A 20 -3.61 -23.13 -10.73
C GLY A 20 -3.67 -21.62 -10.59
N TYR A 21 -4.77 -21.01 -10.97
CA TYR A 21 -5.07 -19.62 -10.65
C TYR A 21 -5.33 -19.60 -9.13
N HIS A 22 -4.30 -19.26 -8.35
CA HIS A 22 -4.51 -18.84 -6.99
C HIS A 22 -5.29 -17.52 -7.07
N VAL A 23 -6.60 -17.63 -6.85
CA VAL A 23 -7.39 -16.45 -6.49
C VAL A 23 -6.74 -15.91 -5.23
N ALA A 24 -6.16 -14.71 -5.30
CA ALA A 24 -5.74 -13.96 -4.14
C ALA A 24 -6.98 -13.73 -3.27
N GLY A 25 -7.30 -14.70 -2.43
CA GLY A 25 -8.28 -14.59 -1.38
C GLY A 25 -7.79 -13.56 -0.36
N ARG A 26 -8.71 -13.00 0.41
CA ARG A 26 -8.38 -12.16 1.57
C ARG A 26 -7.27 -12.84 2.35
N SER A 27 -6.14 -12.16 2.53
CA SER A 27 -4.98 -12.71 3.20
C SER A 27 -5.24 -12.76 4.71
N ASP A 28 -5.63 -13.94 5.22
CA ASP A 28 -5.74 -14.23 6.65
C ASP A 28 -4.44 -14.87 7.16
N SER A 29 -3.30 -14.28 6.82
CA SER A 29 -1.97 -14.83 7.15
C SER A 29 -1.53 -14.54 8.59
N LEU A 30 -2.19 -13.62 9.29
CA LEU A 30 -1.89 -13.30 10.70
C LEU A 30 -2.33 -14.44 11.64
N PRO A 31 -1.81 -14.48 12.90
CA PRO A 31 -2.25 -15.46 13.90
C PRO A 31 -3.77 -15.48 14.05
N LYS A 32 -4.33 -16.67 14.22
CA LYS A 32 -5.79 -16.87 14.37
C LYS A 32 -6.41 -16.16 15.58
N SER A 33 -5.59 -15.69 16.51
CA SER A 33 -6.00 -14.87 17.66
C SER A 33 -6.38 -13.44 17.27
N ILE A 34 -5.97 -12.96 16.09
CA ILE A 34 -6.17 -11.59 15.66
C ILE A 34 -7.43 -11.50 14.82
N HIS A 35 -8.42 -10.77 15.32
CA HIS A 35 -9.67 -10.46 14.62
C HIS A 35 -9.92 -8.95 14.49
N VAL A 36 -9.34 -8.18 15.41
CA VAL A 36 -9.48 -6.73 15.48
C VAL A 36 -8.13 -6.06 15.44
N ILE A 37 -7.93 -5.18 14.46
CA ILE A 37 -6.70 -4.40 14.30
C ILE A 37 -6.99 -2.95 14.64
N ALA A 38 -6.18 -2.35 15.51
CA ALA A 38 -6.19 -0.92 15.70
C ALA A 38 -5.24 -0.24 14.74
N VAL A 39 -5.73 0.82 14.09
CA VAL A 39 -4.93 1.74 13.29
C VAL A 39 -5.14 3.16 13.85
N PRO A 40 -4.43 3.54 14.92
CA PRO A 40 -4.42 4.91 15.41
C PRO A 40 -3.83 5.85 14.35
N ALA A 41 -4.06 7.16 14.48
CA ALA A 41 -3.46 8.13 13.58
C ALA A 41 -1.94 7.96 13.56
N LEU A 42 -1.35 7.93 12.36
CA LEU A 42 0.09 7.90 12.19
C LEU A 42 0.70 9.19 12.75
N GLU A 43 1.93 9.12 13.27
CA GLU A 43 2.66 10.32 13.66
C GLU A 43 3.29 10.99 12.44
N ASN A 44 3.22 12.32 12.38
CA ASN A 44 3.87 13.11 11.35
C ASN A 44 5.09 13.86 11.93
N LYS A 45 6.28 13.49 11.48
CA LYS A 45 7.54 14.16 11.82
C LYS A 45 8.03 15.09 10.71
N THR A 46 7.21 15.28 9.67
CA THR A 46 7.51 16.12 8.51
C THR A 46 6.81 17.48 8.61
N THR A 47 7.13 18.36 7.68
CA THR A 47 6.45 19.67 7.55
C THR A 47 5.19 19.59 6.67
N SER A 48 4.88 18.43 6.10
CA SER A 48 3.72 18.26 5.22
C SER A 48 2.43 18.23 6.03
N TYR A 49 1.57 19.19 5.76
CA TYR A 49 0.33 19.39 6.50
C TYR A 49 -0.63 18.19 6.31
N ARG A 50 -1.12 17.64 7.41
CA ARG A 50 -2.12 16.55 7.46
C ARG A 50 -1.80 15.30 6.64
N ILE A 51 -0.54 15.05 6.30
CA ILE A 51 -0.18 13.84 5.57
C ILE A 51 -0.53 12.57 6.36
N GLU A 52 -0.38 12.61 7.68
CA GLU A 52 -0.72 11.51 8.59
C GLU A 52 -2.21 11.13 8.50
N GLN A 53 -3.10 12.11 8.34
CA GLN A 53 -4.54 11.86 8.24
C GLN A 53 -4.88 11.13 6.95
N ARG A 54 -4.31 11.57 5.81
CA ARG A 54 -4.51 10.92 4.50
C ARG A 54 -4.00 9.49 4.51
N LEU A 55 -2.78 9.28 5.01
CA LEU A 55 -2.17 7.95 5.09
C LEU A 55 -2.94 7.02 6.04
N THR A 56 -3.37 7.53 7.20
CA THR A 56 -4.18 6.75 8.15
C THR A 56 -5.51 6.33 7.54
N THR A 57 -6.22 7.29 6.92
CA THR A 57 -7.52 7.01 6.29
C THR A 57 -7.37 5.99 5.16
N ALA A 58 -6.36 6.14 4.31
CA ALA A 58 -6.09 5.19 3.22
C ALA A 58 -5.73 3.81 3.77
N THR A 59 -4.92 3.72 4.83
CA THR A 59 -4.53 2.46 5.46
C THR A 59 -5.73 1.74 6.08
N VAL A 60 -6.60 2.45 6.78
CA VAL A 60 -7.87 1.88 7.31
C VAL A 60 -8.73 1.34 6.18
N HIS A 61 -8.90 2.13 5.12
CA HIS A 61 -9.70 1.73 3.96
C HIS A 61 -9.14 0.47 3.29
N GLU A 62 -7.82 0.40 3.13
CA GLU A 62 -7.16 -0.74 2.50
C GLU A 62 -7.30 -2.02 3.33
N PHE A 63 -7.15 -1.94 4.68
CA PHE A 63 -7.42 -3.09 5.55
C PHE A 63 -8.86 -3.59 5.39
N LEU A 64 -9.84 -2.69 5.40
CA LEU A 64 -11.25 -3.06 5.24
C LEU A 64 -11.56 -3.67 3.86
N ALA A 65 -10.86 -3.22 2.83
CA ALA A 65 -11.07 -3.70 1.46
C ALA A 65 -10.39 -5.04 1.17
N LYS A 66 -9.21 -5.27 1.75
CA LYS A 66 -8.33 -6.41 1.40
C LYS A 66 -8.29 -7.53 2.42
N THR A 67 -8.77 -7.29 3.63
CA THR A 67 -8.69 -8.28 4.71
C THR A 67 -10.07 -8.54 5.32
N SER A 68 -10.19 -9.58 6.16
CA SER A 68 -11.39 -9.89 6.93
C SER A 68 -11.37 -9.28 8.34
N TYR A 69 -10.29 -8.58 8.72
CA TYR A 69 -10.15 -8.02 10.06
C TYR A 69 -11.05 -6.80 10.27
N ARG A 70 -11.58 -6.70 11.48
CA ARG A 70 -12.25 -5.48 11.90
C ARG A 70 -11.22 -4.41 12.26
N VAL A 71 -11.41 -3.18 11.77
CA VAL A 71 -10.51 -2.07 12.04
C VAL A 71 -11.14 -1.07 13.01
N VAL A 72 -10.38 -0.68 14.02
CA VAL A 72 -10.79 0.30 15.05
C VAL A 72 -9.70 1.36 15.22
N PRO A 73 -10.04 2.59 15.64
CA PRO A 73 -9.03 3.62 15.89
C PRO A 73 -8.37 3.48 17.26
N ASP A 74 -9.06 2.87 18.25
CA ASP A 74 -8.59 2.79 19.64
C ASP A 74 -7.85 1.47 19.89
N PRO A 75 -6.55 1.52 20.25
CA PRO A 75 -5.75 0.35 20.61
C PRO A 75 -6.33 -0.49 21.74
N ALA A 76 -7.08 0.12 22.69
CA ALA A 76 -7.62 -0.60 23.84
C ALA A 76 -8.62 -1.70 23.43
N ASN A 77 -9.26 -1.55 22.27
CA ASN A 77 -10.30 -2.44 21.77
C ASN A 77 -9.83 -3.37 20.64
N ALA A 78 -8.52 -3.61 20.54
CA ALA A 78 -7.92 -4.38 19.46
C ALA A 78 -7.09 -5.55 19.97
N ASP A 79 -6.89 -6.56 19.10
CA ASP A 79 -5.99 -7.69 19.35
C ASP A 79 -4.57 -7.35 18.90
N ALA A 80 -4.45 -6.56 17.82
CA ALA A 80 -3.17 -6.07 17.31
C ALA A 80 -3.23 -4.59 16.98
N VAL A 81 -2.08 -3.92 17.02
CA VAL A 81 -1.96 -2.47 16.83
C VAL A 81 -0.92 -2.17 15.76
N LEU A 82 -1.32 -1.45 14.72
CA LEU A 82 -0.42 -0.91 13.71
C LEU A 82 -0.09 0.54 14.06
N ARG A 83 1.18 0.82 14.34
CA ARG A 83 1.71 2.18 14.54
C ARG A 83 2.65 2.55 13.42
N GLY A 84 2.63 3.79 13.01
CA GLY A 84 3.54 4.32 12.01
C GLY A 84 3.94 5.75 12.30
N LYS A 85 5.17 6.10 11.89
CA LYS A 85 5.70 7.47 11.94
C LYS A 85 6.22 7.84 10.57
N VAL A 86 5.75 8.94 10.02
CA VAL A 86 6.30 9.51 8.79
C VAL A 86 7.53 10.34 9.15
N LEU A 87 8.71 9.85 8.77
CA LEU A 87 9.99 10.47 9.14
C LEU A 87 10.43 11.53 8.13
N SER A 88 10.25 11.26 6.84
CA SER A 88 10.50 12.23 5.78
C SER A 88 9.55 12.04 4.61
N LEU A 89 9.27 13.14 3.92
CA LEU A 89 8.54 13.18 2.66
C LEU A 89 9.24 14.17 1.73
N GLU A 90 9.79 13.65 0.66
CA GLU A 90 10.56 14.41 -0.33
C GLU A 90 9.90 14.28 -1.70
N ALA A 91 9.79 15.39 -2.43
CA ALA A 91 9.34 15.42 -3.80
C ALA A 91 10.39 16.13 -4.65
N VAL A 92 10.90 15.42 -5.65
CA VAL A 92 11.89 15.98 -6.58
C VAL A 92 11.37 15.88 -8.01
N PRO A 93 11.58 16.93 -8.84
CA PRO A 93 11.23 16.87 -10.25
C PRO A 93 12.01 15.78 -10.96
N LEU A 94 11.32 14.94 -11.76
CA LEU A 94 11.93 13.87 -12.53
C LEU A 94 11.92 14.17 -14.03
N LEU A 95 10.82 14.67 -14.54
CA LEU A 95 10.67 15.04 -15.94
C LEU A 95 10.22 16.49 -16.07
N PHE A 96 10.66 17.13 -17.15
CA PHE A 96 10.34 18.52 -17.46
C PHE A 96 9.76 18.62 -18.88
N ASP A 97 8.81 19.49 -19.04
CA ASP A 97 8.34 19.94 -20.34
C ASP A 97 9.46 20.79 -21.01
N THR A 98 9.87 20.40 -22.21
CA THR A 98 10.99 21.03 -22.93
C THR A 98 10.67 22.42 -23.45
N ALA A 99 9.40 22.75 -23.64
CA ALA A 99 8.96 24.05 -24.14
C ALA A 99 8.84 25.09 -23.03
N THR A 100 8.40 24.65 -21.84
CA THR A 100 8.10 25.55 -20.71
C THR A 100 9.13 25.48 -19.57
N GLY A 101 9.98 24.45 -19.57
CA GLY A 101 10.94 24.17 -18.50
C GLY A 101 10.28 23.78 -17.17
N ARG A 102 8.98 23.48 -17.16
CA ARG A 102 8.24 23.12 -15.95
C ARG A 102 8.30 21.62 -15.69
N ALA A 103 8.30 21.24 -14.42
CA ALA A 103 8.20 19.85 -14.04
C ALA A 103 6.84 19.27 -14.45
N THR A 104 6.84 18.10 -15.07
CA THR A 104 5.63 17.36 -15.46
C THR A 104 5.45 16.09 -14.63
N THR A 105 6.54 15.56 -14.07
CA THR A 105 6.51 14.37 -13.20
C THR A 105 7.37 14.62 -11.98
N MET A 106 6.84 14.27 -10.82
CA MET A 106 7.57 14.31 -9.53
C MET A 106 7.86 12.90 -9.06
N LEU A 107 9.06 12.68 -8.56
CA LEU A 107 9.42 11.50 -7.78
C LEU A 107 9.19 11.81 -6.31
N ILE A 108 8.30 11.07 -5.68
CA ILE A 108 8.05 11.16 -4.24
C ILE A 108 8.78 10.02 -3.55
N THR A 109 9.51 10.37 -2.50
CA THR A 109 10.14 9.42 -1.60
C THR A 109 9.67 9.72 -0.18
N MET A 110 9.04 8.74 0.45
CA MET A 110 8.60 8.82 1.84
C MET A 110 9.28 7.72 2.65
N LYS A 111 9.77 8.08 3.84
CA LYS A 111 10.34 7.15 4.81
C LYS A 111 9.46 7.10 6.04
N CYS A 112 9.14 5.90 6.47
CA CYS A 112 8.34 5.66 7.66
C CYS A 112 8.99 4.63 8.57
N GLU A 113 8.78 4.77 9.88
CA GLU A 113 8.94 3.72 10.86
C GLU A 113 7.58 3.05 11.04
N ILE A 114 7.53 1.73 10.95
CA ILE A 114 6.29 0.95 11.08
C ILE A 114 6.49 -0.13 12.13
N THR A 115 5.51 -0.25 13.03
CA THR A 115 5.45 -1.33 14.03
C THR A 115 4.05 -1.91 14.04
N PHE A 116 3.95 -3.22 13.90
CA PHE A 116 2.72 -3.97 14.06
C PHE A 116 2.92 -5.02 15.14
N GLU A 117 2.15 -4.94 16.21
CA GLU A 117 2.34 -5.74 17.42
C GLU A 117 1.03 -6.34 17.91
N GLU A 118 1.08 -7.54 18.47
CA GLU A 118 -0.02 -8.14 19.22
C GLU A 118 -0.16 -7.44 20.58
N ARG A 119 -1.33 -6.91 20.90
CA ARG A 119 -1.53 -6.04 22.05
C ARG A 119 -1.33 -6.75 23.40
N GLU A 120 -1.85 -7.98 23.54
CA GLU A 120 -1.80 -8.69 24.82
C GLU A 120 -0.39 -9.16 25.19
N THR A 121 0.32 -9.70 24.22
CA THR A 121 1.64 -10.31 24.44
C THR A 121 2.80 -9.35 24.22
N GLY A 122 2.55 -8.23 23.52
CA GLY A 122 3.59 -7.33 23.04
C GLY A 122 4.48 -7.96 21.96
N LYS A 123 4.08 -9.09 21.39
CA LYS A 123 4.83 -9.75 20.31
C LYS A 123 4.82 -8.89 19.06
N ILE A 124 6.00 -8.57 18.56
CA ILE A 124 6.16 -7.86 17.29
C ILE A 124 5.83 -8.82 16.15
N LEU A 125 4.84 -8.47 15.37
CA LEU A 125 4.43 -9.19 14.16
C LEU A 125 5.17 -8.67 12.93
N TYR A 126 5.36 -7.34 12.88
CA TYR A 126 6.14 -6.69 11.83
C TYR A 126 6.80 -5.43 12.40
N HIS A 127 8.07 -5.20 12.06
CA HIS A 127 8.75 -3.98 12.42
C HIS A 127 9.79 -3.58 11.38
N THR A 128 9.83 -2.31 11.07
CA THR A 128 10.89 -1.71 10.25
C THR A 128 11.06 -0.23 10.58
N ASP A 129 12.31 0.18 10.76
CA ASP A 129 12.67 1.59 10.95
C ASP A 129 12.78 2.34 9.62
N ASN A 130 12.75 1.62 8.51
CA ASN A 130 13.01 2.18 7.19
C ASN A 130 12.06 1.60 6.13
N PHE A 131 10.77 1.80 6.33
CA PHE A 131 9.78 1.54 5.28
C PHE A 131 9.87 2.63 4.23
N ILE A 132 10.47 2.32 3.09
CA ILE A 132 10.63 3.27 1.99
C ILE A 132 9.52 3.07 0.98
N PHE A 133 8.69 4.09 0.84
CA PHE A 133 7.75 4.22 -0.25
C PHE A 133 8.30 5.19 -1.30
N ARG A 134 8.32 4.76 -2.55
CA ARG A 134 8.77 5.58 -3.68
C ARG A 134 7.85 5.36 -4.87
N ASN A 135 7.34 6.46 -5.42
CA ASN A 135 6.51 6.42 -6.62
C ASN A 135 6.61 7.72 -7.43
N GLN A 136 6.21 7.65 -8.69
CA GLN A 136 6.20 8.80 -9.60
C GLN A 136 4.77 9.25 -9.82
N TYR A 137 4.57 10.57 -9.81
CA TYR A 137 3.25 11.18 -10.04
C TYR A 137 3.35 12.28 -11.06
N GLU A 138 2.45 12.24 -12.04
CA GLU A 138 2.29 13.32 -12.99
C GLU A 138 1.61 14.50 -12.32
N ILE A 139 2.13 15.71 -12.59
CA ILE A 139 1.56 16.97 -12.13
C ILE A 139 0.68 17.48 -13.25
N SER A 140 -0.58 17.79 -12.95
CA SER A 140 -1.45 18.52 -13.87
C SER A 140 -0.91 19.94 -14.02
N THR A 141 -0.12 20.17 -15.07
CA THR A 141 0.35 21.52 -15.41
C THR A 141 -0.80 22.32 -16.03
N ASN A 142 -1.62 22.95 -15.21
CA ASN A 142 -2.47 24.01 -15.70
C ASN A 142 -1.57 25.16 -16.15
N VAL A 143 -1.54 25.43 -17.46
CA VAL A 143 -0.60 26.37 -18.13
C VAL A 143 -0.70 27.81 -17.57
N ASN A 144 -1.72 28.10 -16.79
CA ASN A 144 -2.05 29.43 -16.25
C ASN A 144 -1.65 29.64 -14.77
N ASP A 145 -1.07 28.64 -14.09
CA ASP A 145 -0.70 28.79 -12.68
C ASP A 145 0.81 28.67 -12.44
N PRO A 146 1.50 29.79 -12.14
CA PRO A 146 2.94 29.80 -11.84
C PRO A 146 3.31 29.11 -10.49
N ILE A 147 2.32 28.67 -9.70
CA ILE A 147 2.48 28.19 -8.33
C ILE A 147 2.47 26.65 -8.23
N SER A 148 2.36 25.92 -9.35
CA SER A 148 2.04 24.48 -9.39
C SER A 148 2.99 23.54 -8.61
N ILE A 149 4.24 23.91 -8.34
CA ILE A 149 5.16 23.10 -7.53
C ILE A 149 4.87 23.25 -6.03
N LYS A 150 4.46 24.42 -5.57
CA LYS A 150 4.05 24.65 -4.18
C LYS A 150 2.77 23.90 -3.85
N ASN A 151 1.87 23.81 -4.81
CA ASN A 151 0.52 23.26 -4.63
C ASN A 151 0.48 21.73 -4.60
N PHE A 152 1.56 21.01 -4.92
CA PHE A 152 1.60 19.56 -4.82
C PHE A 152 1.33 19.05 -3.39
N PHE A 153 1.73 19.83 -2.38
CA PHE A 153 1.50 19.52 -0.97
C PHE A 153 0.33 20.29 -0.35
N GLU A 154 -0.39 21.08 -1.14
CA GLU A 154 -1.58 21.78 -0.69
C GLU A 154 -2.83 20.90 -0.79
N GLU A 155 -3.79 21.14 0.08
CA GLU A 155 -4.89 20.31 0.57
C GLU A 155 -5.81 19.61 -0.45
N GLN A 156 -5.67 19.85 -1.75
CA GLN A 156 -6.66 19.38 -2.75
C GLN A 156 -6.07 18.61 -3.94
N ASP A 157 -4.81 18.19 -3.88
CA ASP A 157 -4.23 17.50 -5.02
C ASP A 157 -4.64 16.02 -5.05
N PRO A 158 -5.37 15.57 -6.10
CA PRO A 158 -5.70 14.16 -6.32
C PRO A 158 -4.47 13.22 -6.36
N ALA A 159 -3.28 13.77 -6.62
CA ALA A 159 -2.04 13.01 -6.60
C ALA A 159 -1.66 12.55 -5.19
N LEU A 160 -1.91 13.38 -4.16
CA LEU A 160 -1.67 12.99 -2.76
C LEU A 160 -2.60 11.87 -2.31
N ASP A 161 -3.84 11.88 -2.76
CA ASP A 161 -4.80 10.82 -2.41
C ASP A 161 -4.41 9.50 -3.09
N ARG A 162 -3.98 9.53 -4.36
CA ARG A 162 -3.43 8.36 -5.05
C ARG A 162 -2.17 7.84 -4.36
N MET A 163 -1.27 8.75 -3.98
CA MET A 163 -0.07 8.39 -3.21
C MET A 163 -0.42 7.70 -1.90
N ALA A 164 -1.40 8.22 -1.16
CA ALA A 164 -1.83 7.63 0.10
C ALA A 164 -2.43 6.22 -0.09
N GLN A 165 -3.20 6.01 -1.16
CA GLN A 165 -3.74 4.70 -1.52
C GLN A 165 -2.63 3.71 -1.90
N ASP A 166 -1.68 4.11 -2.74
CA ASP A 166 -0.54 3.28 -3.14
C ASP A 166 0.35 2.92 -1.94
N PHE A 167 0.57 3.88 -1.04
CA PHE A 167 1.28 3.64 0.22
C PHE A 167 0.55 2.61 1.08
N ALA A 168 -0.76 2.79 1.28
CA ALA A 168 -1.59 1.91 2.08
C ALA A 168 -1.59 0.49 1.54
N ALA A 169 -1.72 0.31 0.23
CA ALA A 169 -1.67 -1.00 -0.41
C ALA A 169 -0.35 -1.73 -0.14
N ARG A 170 0.78 -1.02 -0.25
CA ARG A 170 2.09 -1.60 0.05
C ARG A 170 2.28 -1.89 1.54
N LEU A 171 1.80 -1.00 2.42
CA LEU A 171 1.90 -1.18 3.86
C LEU A 171 1.07 -2.39 4.33
N VAL A 172 -0.20 -2.47 3.91
CA VAL A 172 -1.08 -3.58 4.30
C VAL A 172 -0.53 -4.90 3.80
N ALA A 173 -0.07 -4.98 2.54
CA ALA A 173 0.59 -6.17 2.01
C ALA A 173 1.83 -6.54 2.85
N ALA A 174 2.70 -5.58 3.17
CA ALA A 174 3.91 -5.83 3.95
C ALA A 174 3.61 -6.40 5.34
N VAL A 175 2.61 -5.89 6.05
CA VAL A 175 2.27 -6.34 7.41
C VAL A 175 1.43 -7.62 7.46
N THR A 176 0.76 -7.98 6.35
CA THR A 176 -0.05 -9.19 6.28
C THR A 176 0.64 -10.37 5.61
N GLU A 177 1.65 -10.15 4.75
CA GLU A 177 2.31 -11.20 3.98
C GLU A 177 3.66 -11.64 4.58
N ASN A 178 4.27 -10.82 5.44
CA ASN A 178 5.60 -11.09 6.02
C ASN A 178 5.55 -11.68 7.44
N TYR A 179 4.44 -12.29 7.82
CA TYR A 179 4.31 -12.98 9.09
C TYR A 179 4.64 -14.46 8.98
#